data_cb1102264ff8d41b66a6e9f2ca34164f
#
_entry.id   cb1102264ff8d41b66a6e9f2ca34164f
#
_cell.length_a   1.000
_cell.length_b   1.000
_cell.length_c   1.000
_cell.angle_alpha   90.00
_cell.angle_beta   90.00
_cell.angle_gamma   90.00
#
_symmetry.space_group_name_H-M   'P 1'
#
loop_
_entity.id
_entity.type
_entity.pdbx_description
1 polymer ?
#
loop_
_entity_poly.entity_id
_entity_poly.type
_entity_poly.pdbx_seq_one_letter_code
_entity_poly.pdbx_strand_id
1 'polypeptide(L)'
;MEQSFVTQKEFTLRPRARGFHLITDEIIRNLPRLPQAGILHLFIKHTSAGLSINENADPDVQTDMEAIFNHLVKEREPYYMHTCEGDDDMPAHAKSTLTGNSLSIPITDGRLNMGIWQGIYPVSYTHL
;
A
#
# COMPACT_ATOMS: atom_id res chain seq x y z
N MET A 1 33.99 12.10 -5.82
CA MET A 1 32.81 12.74 -6.38
C MET A 1 31.63 11.78 -6.29
N GLU A 2 30.56 12.21 -5.66
CA GLU A 2 29.37 11.40 -5.57
C GLU A 2 28.62 11.36 -6.90
N GLN A 3 28.14 10.20 -7.25
CA GLN A 3 27.27 10.05 -8.41
C GLN A 3 25.84 9.88 -7.97
N SER A 4 24.95 10.73 -8.46
CA SER A 4 23.53 10.52 -8.33
C SER A 4 23.08 9.45 -9.29
N PHE A 5 22.23 8.53 -8.83
CA PHE A 5 21.68 7.51 -9.68
C PHE A 5 20.24 7.22 -9.31
N VAL A 6 19.52 6.73 -10.29
CA VAL A 6 18.15 6.24 -10.12
C VAL A 6 18.14 4.77 -10.49
N THR A 7 17.63 3.96 -9.61
CA THR A 7 17.44 2.53 -9.86
C THR A 7 15.95 2.25 -9.79
N GLN A 8 15.45 1.50 -10.75
CA GLN A 8 14.06 1.08 -10.75
C GLN A 8 13.95 -0.44 -10.71
N LYS A 9 12.93 -0.92 -10.02
CA LYS A 9 12.59 -2.33 -10.03
C LYS A 9 11.08 -2.46 -9.94
N GLU A 10 10.53 -3.34 -10.77
CA GLU A 10 9.12 -3.71 -10.71
C GLU A 10 9.02 -5.16 -10.24
N PHE A 11 8.07 -5.43 -9.35
CA PHE A 11 7.82 -6.77 -8.88
C PHE A 11 6.34 -6.92 -8.53
N THR A 12 5.87 -8.15 -8.43
CA THR A 12 4.49 -8.45 -8.10
C THR A 12 4.40 -8.93 -6.66
N LEU A 13 3.51 -8.32 -5.89
CA LEU A 13 3.22 -8.79 -4.54
C LEU A 13 2.59 -10.16 -4.58
N ARG A 14 2.86 -10.98 -3.56
CA ARG A 14 2.19 -12.26 -3.42
C ARG A 14 0.69 -12.05 -3.24
N PRO A 15 -0.14 -12.91 -3.83
CA PRO A 15 -1.59 -12.82 -3.66
C PRO A 15 -1.98 -12.89 -2.18
N ARG A 16 -2.95 -12.07 -1.81
CA ARG A 16 -3.50 -12.03 -0.45
C ARG A 16 -5.00 -11.86 -0.51
N ALA A 17 -5.67 -12.33 0.55
CA ALA A 17 -7.08 -12.04 0.74
C ALA A 17 -7.26 -10.55 0.97
N ARG A 18 -8.48 -10.07 0.76
CA ARG A 18 -8.86 -8.68 1.04
C ARG A 18 -8.57 -8.34 2.50
N GLY A 19 -8.07 -7.13 2.75
CA GLY A 19 -7.81 -6.61 4.08
C GLY A 19 -6.54 -5.78 4.13
N PHE A 20 -6.15 -5.38 5.34
CA PHE A 20 -4.90 -4.65 5.60
C PHE A 20 -3.81 -5.66 5.92
N HIS A 21 -2.84 -5.79 5.05
CA HIS A 21 -1.72 -6.72 5.21
C HIS A 21 -0.41 -5.96 5.22
N LEU A 22 0.41 -6.20 6.24
CA LEU A 22 1.73 -5.59 6.33
C LEU A 22 2.63 -6.21 5.25
N ILE A 23 3.16 -5.37 4.36
CA ILE A 23 4.01 -5.82 3.25
C ILE A 23 5.43 -5.28 3.30
N THR A 24 5.81 -4.65 4.40
CA THR A 24 7.14 -4.03 4.55
C THR A 24 8.25 -5.02 4.22
N ASP A 25 8.22 -6.22 4.81
CA ASP A 25 9.27 -7.21 4.61
C ASP A 25 9.33 -7.72 3.17
N GLU A 26 8.18 -7.90 2.53
CA GLU A 26 8.14 -8.32 1.13
C GLU A 26 8.74 -7.25 0.23
N ILE A 27 8.44 -5.98 0.49
CA ILE A 27 9.03 -4.87 -0.25
C ILE A 27 10.55 -4.85 -0.06
N ILE A 28 11.01 -4.90 1.19
CA ILE A 28 12.46 -4.86 1.48
C ILE A 28 13.19 -5.99 0.78
N ARG A 29 12.64 -7.20 0.80
CA ARG A 29 13.26 -8.35 0.12
C ARG A 29 13.38 -8.19 -1.39
N ASN A 30 12.54 -7.36 -1.98
CA ASN A 30 12.54 -7.13 -3.43
C ASN A 30 13.31 -5.88 -3.85
N LEU A 31 13.81 -5.09 -2.90
CA LEU A 31 14.55 -3.89 -3.22
C LEU A 31 15.97 -4.22 -3.71
N PRO A 32 16.53 -3.43 -4.64
CA PRO A 32 17.93 -3.47 -4.92
C PRO A 32 18.72 -2.92 -3.73
N ARG A 33 20.06 -2.98 -3.82
CA ARG A 33 20.90 -2.38 -2.80
C ARG A 33 20.58 -0.88 -2.67
N LEU A 34 20.31 -0.44 -1.43
CA LEU A 34 19.94 0.94 -1.17
C LEU A 34 21.18 1.83 -1.11
N PRO A 35 21.08 3.09 -1.57
CA PRO A 35 22.14 4.08 -1.35
C PRO A 35 22.24 4.44 0.13
N GLN A 36 23.31 5.13 0.51
CA GLN A 36 23.46 5.64 1.87
C GLN A 36 22.39 6.67 2.19
N ALA A 37 22.07 7.53 1.25
CA ALA A 37 21.01 8.52 1.39
C ALA A 37 20.23 8.61 0.09
N GLY A 38 18.93 8.83 0.19
CA GLY A 38 18.07 8.94 -0.98
C GLY A 38 16.61 8.85 -0.61
N ILE A 39 15.81 8.54 -1.59
CA ILE A 39 14.37 8.38 -1.42
C ILE A 39 13.95 7.09 -2.11
N LEU A 40 13.21 6.25 -1.40
CA LEU A 40 12.47 5.16 -2.00
C LEU A 40 11.09 5.68 -2.38
N HIS A 41 10.77 5.62 -3.65
CA HIS A 41 9.43 5.93 -4.14
C HIS A 41 8.75 4.64 -4.55
N LEU A 42 7.62 4.35 -3.92
CA LEU A 42 6.79 3.18 -4.23
C LEU A 42 5.56 3.64 -4.99
N PHE A 43 5.24 2.94 -6.06
CA PHE A 43 4.05 3.20 -6.85
C PHE A 43 3.34 1.88 -7.12
N ILE A 44 2.04 1.80 -6.78
CA ILE A 44 1.24 0.61 -7.06
C ILE A 44 0.50 0.79 -8.38
N LYS A 45 0.69 -0.14 -9.30
CA LYS A 45 0.07 -0.12 -10.64
C LYS A 45 -1.29 -0.81 -10.58
N HIS A 46 -2.25 -0.16 -9.92
CA HIS A 46 -3.56 -0.78 -9.69
C HIS A 46 -4.63 0.30 -9.53
N THR A 47 -5.82 0.03 -10.00
CA THR A 47 -6.94 0.98 -9.91
C THR A 47 -7.86 0.72 -8.71
N SER A 48 -7.72 -0.43 -8.06
CA SER A 48 -8.54 -0.81 -6.91
C SER A 48 -7.71 -1.18 -5.68
N ALA A 49 -6.47 -0.70 -5.63
CA ALA A 49 -5.60 -0.81 -4.46
C ALA A 49 -4.77 0.46 -4.32
N GLY A 50 -4.51 0.86 -3.09
CA GLY A 50 -3.65 1.99 -2.77
C GLY A 50 -2.55 1.56 -1.82
N LEU A 51 -1.71 2.51 -1.42
CA LEU A 51 -0.63 2.29 -0.46
C LEU A 51 -0.79 3.23 0.73
N SER A 52 -0.48 2.74 1.91
CA SER A 52 -0.51 3.52 3.14
C SER A 52 0.62 3.11 4.08
N ILE A 53 0.97 4.02 4.97
CA ILE A 53 1.86 3.74 6.10
C ILE A 53 1.03 3.88 7.37
N ASN A 54 1.04 2.85 8.20
CA ASN A 54 0.36 2.87 9.47
C ASN A 54 1.05 1.93 10.45
N GLU A 55 0.46 1.71 11.60
CA GLU A 55 1.11 0.96 12.68
C GLU A 55 1.39 -0.50 12.28
N ASN A 56 2.56 -0.96 12.66
CA ASN A 56 3.06 -2.30 12.31
C ASN A 56 3.02 -3.30 13.47
N ALA A 57 2.54 -2.92 14.64
CA ALA A 57 2.64 -3.77 15.84
C ALA A 57 1.30 -4.33 16.30
N ASP A 58 0.31 -3.48 16.53
CA ASP A 58 -0.97 -3.91 17.08
C ASP A 58 -1.92 -4.36 15.97
N PRO A 59 -2.27 -5.67 15.90
CA PRO A 59 -3.20 -6.16 14.88
C PRO A 59 -4.58 -5.50 14.94
N ASP A 60 -4.96 -4.96 16.10
CA ASP A 60 -6.26 -4.29 16.24
C ASP A 60 -6.35 -3.03 15.37
N VAL A 61 -5.22 -2.36 15.13
CA VAL A 61 -5.21 -1.21 14.21
C VAL A 61 -5.59 -1.67 12.80
N GLN A 62 -5.06 -2.79 12.34
CA GLN A 62 -5.39 -3.34 11.02
C GLN A 62 -6.86 -3.72 10.93
N THR A 63 -7.38 -4.38 11.96
CA THR A 63 -8.78 -4.79 12.04
C THR A 63 -9.70 -3.56 12.03
N ASP A 64 -9.37 -2.57 12.83
CA ASP A 64 -10.16 -1.34 12.92
C ASP A 64 -10.12 -0.54 11.63
N MET A 65 -8.95 -0.46 10.97
CA MET A 65 -8.84 0.24 9.69
C MET A 65 -9.70 -0.41 8.61
N GLU A 66 -9.72 -1.74 8.55
CA GLU A 66 -10.59 -2.45 7.62
C GLU A 66 -12.06 -2.12 7.89
N ALA A 67 -12.47 -2.17 9.15
CA ALA A 67 -13.84 -1.85 9.54
C ALA A 67 -14.21 -0.39 9.22
N ILE A 68 -13.31 0.54 9.52
CA ILE A 68 -13.53 1.97 9.25
C ILE A 68 -13.71 2.20 7.75
N PHE A 69 -12.83 1.65 6.92
CA PHE A 69 -12.94 1.83 5.47
C PHE A 69 -14.20 1.19 4.90
N ASN A 70 -14.59 0.02 5.41
CA ASN A 70 -15.83 -0.63 4.98
C ASN A 70 -17.06 0.19 5.37
N HIS A 71 -16.99 0.90 6.48
CA HIS A 71 -18.08 1.77 6.94
C HIS A 71 -18.14 3.08 6.14
N LEU A 72 -16.98 3.63 5.78
CA LEU A 72 -16.91 4.86 4.99
C LEU A 72 -17.33 4.65 3.54
N VAL A 73 -16.93 3.54 2.96
CA VAL A 73 -17.23 3.20 1.55
C VAL A 73 -17.93 1.85 1.55
N LYS A 74 -19.25 1.90 1.51
CA LYS A 74 -20.09 0.71 1.61
C LYS A 74 -20.26 0.02 0.27
N GLU A 75 -20.50 -1.27 0.31
CA GLU A 75 -20.89 -2.04 -0.87
C GLU A 75 -22.34 -1.77 -1.24
N ARG A 76 -22.67 -2.02 -2.50
CA ARG A 76 -24.04 -2.04 -3.01
C ARG A 76 -24.82 -0.74 -2.80
N GLU A 77 -24.12 0.39 -2.86
CA GLU A 77 -24.84 1.66 -2.82
C GLU A 77 -25.68 1.83 -4.09
N PRO A 78 -26.92 2.31 -3.98
CA PRO A 78 -27.82 2.34 -5.15
C PRO A 78 -27.34 3.26 -6.26
N TYR A 79 -26.44 4.19 -5.99
CA TYR A 79 -25.90 5.09 -7.01
C TYR A 79 -24.68 4.52 -7.75
N TYR A 80 -24.19 3.33 -7.38
CA TYR A 80 -23.07 2.72 -8.10
C TYR A 80 -23.53 2.22 -9.46
N MET A 81 -22.76 2.53 -10.50
CA MET A 81 -22.99 2.03 -11.84
C MET A 81 -22.03 0.89 -12.21
N HIS A 82 -20.86 0.85 -11.58
CA HIS A 82 -19.85 -0.19 -11.84
C HIS A 82 -20.13 -1.37 -10.92
N THR A 83 -20.91 -2.33 -11.42
CA THR A 83 -21.43 -3.43 -10.59
C THR A 83 -21.18 -4.83 -11.14
N CYS A 84 -20.57 -4.95 -12.33
CA CYS A 84 -20.42 -6.24 -13.00
C CYS A 84 -19.28 -7.09 -12.45
N GLU A 85 -18.36 -6.52 -11.68
CA GLU A 85 -17.15 -7.21 -11.21
C GLU A 85 -17.21 -7.61 -9.74
N GLY A 86 -18.40 -7.59 -9.15
CA GLY A 86 -18.61 -7.92 -7.74
C GLY A 86 -18.93 -6.70 -6.89
N ASP A 87 -19.52 -6.95 -5.74
CA ASP A 87 -19.97 -5.90 -4.83
C ASP A 87 -18.83 -5.12 -4.18
N ASP A 88 -17.65 -5.72 -4.09
CA ASP A 88 -16.49 -5.13 -3.45
C ASP A 88 -15.61 -4.30 -4.40
N ASP A 89 -15.87 -4.37 -5.71
CA ASP A 89 -14.96 -3.74 -6.67
C ASP A 89 -15.08 -2.22 -6.71
N MET A 90 -16.28 -1.67 -6.80
CA MET A 90 -16.44 -0.21 -6.78
C MET A 90 -15.94 0.41 -5.47
N PRO A 91 -16.28 -0.16 -4.31
CA PRO A 91 -15.66 0.31 -3.06
C PRO A 91 -14.14 0.30 -3.07
N ALA A 92 -13.52 -0.73 -3.66
CA ALA A 92 -12.07 -0.82 -3.78
C ALA A 92 -11.50 0.33 -4.61
N HIS A 93 -12.15 0.68 -5.74
CA HIS A 93 -11.75 1.83 -6.53
C HIS A 93 -11.82 3.14 -5.72
N ALA A 94 -12.88 3.34 -4.98
CA ALA A 94 -13.04 4.54 -4.16
C ALA A 94 -12.00 4.61 -3.03
N LYS A 95 -11.78 3.50 -2.34
CA LYS A 95 -10.78 3.43 -1.27
C LYS A 95 -9.37 3.67 -1.80
N SER A 96 -9.06 3.13 -2.97
CA SER A 96 -7.79 3.38 -3.66
C SER A 96 -7.59 4.88 -3.91
N THR A 97 -8.62 5.56 -4.39
CA THR A 97 -8.58 7.00 -4.63
C THR A 97 -8.37 7.79 -3.35
N LEU A 98 -9.02 7.39 -2.26
CA LEU A 98 -8.86 8.05 -0.96
C LEU A 98 -7.47 7.86 -0.37
N THR A 99 -6.87 6.71 -0.57
CA THR A 99 -5.57 6.37 0.02
C THR A 99 -4.40 6.90 -0.81
N GLY A 100 -4.53 6.86 -2.12
CA GLY A 100 -3.46 7.22 -3.04
C GLY A 100 -2.66 6.01 -3.49
N ASN A 101 -1.81 6.23 -4.49
CA ASN A 101 -1.12 5.16 -5.20
C ASN A 101 0.39 5.15 -5.02
N SER A 102 0.94 6.05 -4.21
CA SER A 102 2.39 6.14 -4.03
C SER A 102 2.77 6.58 -2.63
N LEU A 103 3.99 6.22 -2.26
CA LEU A 103 4.61 6.61 -1.00
C LEU A 103 6.06 6.99 -1.28
N SER A 104 6.58 7.94 -0.51
CA SER A 104 8.00 8.28 -0.52
C SER A 104 8.56 8.10 0.87
N ILE A 105 9.66 7.36 0.99
CA ILE A 105 10.29 7.04 2.25
C ILE A 105 11.75 7.45 2.18
N PRO A 106 12.25 8.26 3.12
CA PRO A 106 13.66 8.61 3.14
C PRO A 106 14.55 7.39 3.37
N ILE A 107 15.70 7.38 2.73
CA ILE A 107 16.75 6.39 2.96
C ILE A 107 17.87 7.09 3.70
N THR A 108 18.27 6.54 4.85
CA THR A 108 19.33 7.08 5.70
C THR A 108 20.21 5.94 6.15
N ASP A 109 21.51 6.08 6.01
CA ASP A 109 22.49 5.04 6.38
C ASP A 109 22.18 3.69 5.73
N GLY A 110 21.74 3.72 4.47
CA GLY A 110 21.45 2.51 3.70
C GLY A 110 20.17 1.78 4.10
N ARG A 111 19.30 2.40 4.88
CA ARG A 111 18.05 1.79 5.37
C ARG A 111 16.88 2.71 5.16
N LEU A 112 15.68 2.13 5.10
CA LEU A 112 14.45 2.92 5.09
C LEU A 112 14.30 3.61 6.44
N ASN A 113 14.24 4.94 6.41
CA ASN A 113 14.14 5.75 7.63
C ASN A 113 12.67 5.98 7.97
N MET A 114 12.04 4.94 8.50
CA MET A 114 10.67 5.00 9.01
C MET A 114 10.68 5.00 10.54
N GLY A 115 9.63 5.52 11.13
CA GLY A 115 9.41 5.38 12.57
C GLY A 115 9.30 3.91 12.96
N ILE A 116 9.67 3.58 14.19
CA ILE A 116 9.70 2.19 14.67
C ILE A 116 8.34 1.50 14.57
N TRP A 117 7.26 2.26 14.66
CA TRP A 117 5.89 1.74 14.60
C TRP A 117 5.26 1.86 13.21
N GLN A 118 6.00 2.30 12.20
CA GLN A 118 5.49 2.44 10.84
C GLN A 118 5.71 1.19 10.02
N GLY A 119 4.70 0.80 9.27
CA GLY A 119 4.78 -0.28 8.30
C GLY A 119 3.99 0.08 7.05
N ILE A 120 4.28 -0.61 5.96
CA ILE A 120 3.69 -0.36 4.65
C ILE A 120 2.55 -1.34 4.42
N TYR A 121 1.41 -0.82 3.97
CA TYR A 121 0.20 -1.58 3.70
C TYR A 121 -0.36 -1.27 2.33
N PRO A 122 -0.80 -2.27 1.57
CA PRO A 122 -1.78 -2.03 0.51
C PRO A 122 -3.15 -1.83 1.16
N VAL A 123 -3.95 -0.98 0.56
CA VAL A 123 -5.29 -0.66 1.08
C VAL A 123 -6.32 -1.03 0.05
N SER A 124 -7.30 -1.84 0.48
CA SER A 124 -8.54 -2.06 -0.26
C SER A 124 -8.39 -2.59 -1.68
N TYR A 125 -7.85 -3.76 -1.80
CA TYR A 125 -7.91 -4.51 -3.05
C TYR A 125 -8.83 -5.71 -2.88
N THR A 126 -9.38 -6.17 -4.00
CA THR A 126 -10.30 -7.30 -3.98
C THR A 126 -9.55 -8.62 -4.09
N HIS A 127 -8.73 -8.73 -5.12
CA HIS A 127 -7.86 -9.88 -5.36
C HIS A 127 -6.58 -9.43 -6.02
N LEU A 128 -5.48 -9.98 -5.57
CA LEU A 128 -4.19 -9.80 -6.22
C LEU A 128 -3.62 -11.15 -6.65
#